data_f2803536f449a7ec67202b3420488641
#
_entry.id   f2803536f449a7ec67202b3420488641
#
_cell.length_a   1.000
_cell.length_b   1.000
_cell.length_c   1.000
_cell.angle_alpha   90.00
_cell.angle_beta   90.00
_cell.angle_gamma   90.00
#
_symmetry.space_group_name_H-M   'P 1'
#
loop_
_entity.id
_entity.type
_entity.pdbx_description
1 polymer ?
#
loop_
_entity_poly.entity_id
_entity_poly.type
_entity_poly.pdbx_seq_one_letter_code
_entity_poly.pdbx_strand_id
1 'polypeptide(L)'
;LWKLMAEQHPLHPGNSHPNASVENCGAHNNNPPVDINDTHLDDADPVIDTYCGMVTGSYDPNDKTGYPYGETDQFYIPKNQQLQYVIRFQNTGTDTAFTVVVRDTLDLDLDIFSVVSGVSSHSYEFKMYGPRVLEWTFNDIYLPDSAANQIGSNGFLTYHVEQVRDLEPGVEITNDADIYFDKNLPITTNTTIHRIFEGFLGMLGIENLEIEGKDLMVYPNPTSQMITIQSEDPIFNDFQIYDQLGRSVYRGALSGFSTEVSLQHLSKGSYIIQVTGTYKPTKLVKD
;
A
#
# COMPACT_ATOMS: atom_id res chain seq x y z
N LEU A 1 13.51 -20.38 5.87
CA LEU A 1 13.62 -19.89 7.25
C LEU A 1 14.83 -18.95 7.35
N TRP A 2 14.59 -17.71 7.70
CA TRP A 2 15.67 -16.75 7.99
C TRP A 2 15.75 -16.57 9.50
N LYS A 3 16.95 -16.68 10.06
CA LYS A 3 17.20 -16.43 11.48
C LYS A 3 18.04 -15.16 11.59
N LEU A 4 17.50 -14.16 12.27
CA LEU A 4 18.22 -12.95 12.65
C LEU A 4 18.74 -13.14 14.09
N MET A 5 20.00 -12.85 14.29
CA MET A 5 20.64 -12.87 15.62
C MET A 5 21.28 -11.51 15.84
N ALA A 6 21.01 -10.92 17.00
CA ALA A 6 21.64 -9.68 17.42
C ALA A 6 22.40 -9.91 18.73
N GLU A 7 23.55 -9.28 18.89
CA GLU A 7 24.26 -9.29 20.18
C GLU A 7 23.60 -8.24 21.09
N GLN A 8 23.24 -8.68 22.27
CA GLN A 8 22.68 -7.81 23.30
C GLN A 8 23.78 -6.96 23.95
N HIS A 9 23.43 -5.74 24.33
CA HIS A 9 24.34 -4.85 25.07
C HIS A 9 24.82 -5.52 26.36
N PRO A 10 26.14 -5.52 26.66
CA PRO A 10 26.66 -6.03 27.94
C PRO A 10 25.94 -5.36 29.11
N LEU A 11 25.38 -6.10 30.03
CA LEU A 11 24.61 -5.67 31.21
C LEU A 11 23.09 -5.62 31.02
N HIS A 12 22.51 -6.04 29.90
CA HIS A 12 21.08 -6.22 29.80
C HIS A 12 20.62 -7.43 30.62
N PRO A 13 19.61 -7.32 31.49
CA PRO A 13 19.06 -8.46 32.20
C PRO A 13 18.26 -9.33 31.20
N GLY A 14 18.62 -10.57 31.00
CA GLY A 14 17.95 -11.49 30.11
C GLY A 14 18.91 -12.33 29.27
N ASN A 15 18.39 -13.02 28.26
CA ASN A 15 19.20 -13.86 27.39
C ASN A 15 20.17 -13.02 26.54
N SER A 16 21.44 -13.40 26.52
CA SER A 16 22.51 -12.65 25.84
C SER A 16 22.45 -12.70 24.30
N HIS A 17 21.51 -13.45 23.72
CA HIS A 17 21.39 -13.62 22.27
C HIS A 17 19.92 -13.59 21.83
N PRO A 18 19.29 -12.41 21.78
CA PRO A 18 17.95 -12.31 21.22
C PRO A 18 17.98 -12.78 19.75
N ASN A 19 17.05 -13.61 19.40
CA ASN A 19 16.93 -14.09 18.03
C ASN A 19 15.46 -14.03 17.58
N ALA A 20 15.27 -13.73 16.31
CA ALA A 20 13.98 -13.75 15.67
C ALA A 20 14.05 -14.66 14.44
N SER A 21 12.99 -15.39 14.16
CA SER A 21 12.85 -16.17 12.94
C SER A 21 11.76 -15.58 12.06
N VAL A 22 12.01 -15.56 10.76
CA VAL A 22 11.01 -15.18 9.76
C VAL A 22 10.36 -16.46 9.25
N GLU A 23 9.06 -16.55 9.38
CA GLU A 23 8.26 -17.70 8.96
C GLU A 23 7.41 -17.37 7.74
N ASN A 24 7.00 -18.41 7.02
CA ASN A 24 6.11 -18.26 5.88
C ASN A 24 4.68 -18.00 6.37
N CYS A 25 4.11 -16.88 6.03
CA CYS A 25 2.72 -16.53 6.34
C CYS A 25 1.78 -17.25 5.36
N GLY A 26 1.15 -18.33 5.81
CA GLY A 26 0.11 -19.05 5.08
C GLY A 26 0.42 -20.52 4.78
N ALA A 27 -0.62 -21.30 4.48
CA ALA A 27 -0.49 -22.70 4.11
C ALA A 27 0.10 -22.82 2.70
N HIS A 28 1.28 -23.37 2.58
CA HIS A 28 1.87 -23.74 1.30
C HIS A 28 1.95 -25.26 1.20
N ASN A 29 1.38 -25.83 0.14
CA ASN A 29 1.46 -27.26 -0.18
C ASN A 29 0.99 -28.24 0.92
N ASN A 30 -0.20 -28.04 1.49
CA ASN A 30 -0.82 -28.91 2.50
C ASN A 30 -0.03 -29.05 3.82
N ASN A 31 0.98 -28.24 4.06
CA ASN A 31 1.57 -28.15 5.39
C ASN A 31 0.86 -27.06 6.20
N PRO A 32 0.43 -27.36 7.44
CA PRO A 32 -0.10 -26.31 8.32
C PRO A 32 0.98 -25.25 8.58
N PRO A 33 0.62 -24.01 8.88
CA PRO A 33 1.56 -23.01 9.30
C PRO A 33 2.30 -23.56 10.54
N VAL A 34 3.61 -23.66 10.45
CA VAL A 34 4.43 -24.08 11.58
C VAL A 34 4.78 -22.83 12.35
N ASP A 35 4.15 -22.69 13.48
CA ASP A 35 4.50 -21.69 14.47
C ASP A 35 5.75 -22.21 15.21
N ILE A 36 6.93 -21.78 14.76
CA ILE A 36 8.18 -22.05 15.47
C ILE A 36 8.50 -20.81 16.29
N ASN A 37 7.84 -20.70 17.42
CA ASN A 37 8.21 -19.72 18.43
C ASN A 37 9.28 -20.37 19.32
N ASP A 38 10.54 -20.24 18.92
CA ASP A 38 11.67 -20.74 19.68
C ASP A 38 12.31 -19.61 20.52
N THR A 39 11.48 -18.72 21.02
CA THR A 39 11.87 -17.73 22.02
C THR A 39 11.70 -18.38 23.40
N HIS A 40 12.78 -18.39 24.19
CA HIS A 40 12.69 -18.80 25.57
C HIS A 40 11.66 -17.95 26.34
N LEU A 41 10.86 -18.60 27.18
CA LEU A 41 9.76 -18.01 27.96
C LEU A 41 10.18 -16.93 28.99
N ASP A 42 11.45 -16.56 29.04
CA ASP A 42 12.00 -15.55 29.96
C ASP A 42 12.43 -14.24 29.28
N ASP A 43 12.16 -14.09 27.99
CA ASP A 43 12.34 -12.80 27.31
C ASP A 43 11.18 -11.89 27.65
N ALA A 44 11.40 -10.98 28.62
CA ALA A 44 10.39 -10.10 29.16
C ALA A 44 10.07 -8.86 28.29
N ASP A 45 10.64 -8.73 27.10
CA ASP A 45 10.37 -7.64 26.16
C ASP A 45 9.64 -8.17 24.91
N PRO A 46 8.29 -8.22 24.93
CA PRO A 46 7.54 -8.60 23.74
C PRO A 46 7.39 -7.39 22.79
N VAL A 47 8.42 -6.97 22.13
CA VAL A 47 8.27 -6.20 20.90
C VAL A 47 8.19 -7.21 19.77
N ILE A 48 7.01 -7.74 19.55
CA ILE A 48 6.72 -8.57 18.38
C ILE A 48 6.36 -7.60 17.26
N ASP A 49 7.30 -7.32 16.39
CA ASP A 49 7.01 -6.68 15.12
C ASP A 49 6.83 -7.78 14.06
N THR A 50 5.58 -8.04 13.70
CA THR A 50 5.24 -9.05 12.70
C THR A 50 5.12 -8.36 11.35
N TYR A 51 6.16 -8.43 10.55
CA TYR A 51 6.11 -8.03 9.15
C TYR A 51 5.76 -9.26 8.29
N CYS A 52 4.55 -9.31 7.77
CA CYS A 52 4.13 -10.27 6.75
C CYS A 52 4.37 -9.68 5.37
N GLY A 53 5.45 -10.08 4.72
CA GLY A 53 5.71 -9.76 3.32
C GLY A 53 5.48 -10.98 2.42
N MET A 54 5.02 -10.78 1.19
CA MET A 54 5.01 -11.86 0.20
C MET A 54 6.45 -12.28 -0.09
N VAL A 55 6.76 -13.55 0.14
CA VAL A 55 7.98 -14.17 -0.39
C VAL A 55 7.73 -14.42 -1.87
N THR A 56 8.19 -13.51 -2.72
CA THR A 56 8.17 -13.71 -4.15
C THR A 56 9.19 -14.80 -4.52
N GLY A 57 8.78 -15.75 -5.36
CA GLY A 57 9.68 -16.72 -6.00
C GLY A 57 10.76 -16.04 -6.84
N SER A 58 11.48 -16.78 -7.70
CA SER A 58 12.56 -16.23 -8.51
C SER A 58 12.13 -14.92 -9.17
N TYR A 59 12.75 -13.84 -8.73
CA TYR A 59 12.45 -12.48 -9.11
C TYR A 59 13.10 -12.20 -10.47
N ASP A 60 12.33 -11.70 -11.44
CA ASP A 60 12.92 -11.15 -12.65
C ASP A 60 13.64 -9.86 -12.25
N PRO A 61 14.96 -9.77 -12.46
CA PRO A 61 15.71 -8.57 -12.10
C PRO A 61 15.33 -7.34 -12.92
N ASN A 62 14.56 -7.53 -13.97
CA ASN A 62 14.05 -6.47 -14.87
C ASN A 62 12.57 -6.25 -14.57
N ASP A 63 12.27 -5.41 -13.58
CA ASP A 63 10.91 -5.22 -13.10
C ASP A 63 10.49 -3.76 -13.03
N LYS A 64 9.18 -3.57 -12.97
CA LYS A 64 8.55 -2.29 -12.75
C LYS A 64 7.59 -2.35 -11.58
N THR A 65 7.67 -1.38 -10.71
CA THR A 65 6.78 -1.24 -9.55
C THR A 65 6.14 0.14 -9.56
N GLY A 66 4.83 0.21 -9.32
CA GLY A 66 4.08 1.47 -9.18
C GLY A 66 3.71 1.74 -7.72
N TYR A 67 3.79 2.99 -7.30
CA TYR A 67 3.38 3.47 -5.98
C TYR A 67 2.40 4.64 -6.10
N PRO A 68 1.34 4.71 -5.25
CA PRO A 68 1.01 3.72 -4.22
C PRO A 68 0.74 2.35 -4.85
N TYR A 69 1.02 1.28 -4.10
CA TYR A 69 0.87 -0.08 -4.60
C TYR A 69 -0.60 -0.44 -4.93
N GLY A 70 -1.52 0.35 -4.39
CA GLY A 70 -2.95 0.10 -4.46
C GLY A 70 -3.44 -0.81 -3.33
N GLU A 71 -4.71 -0.66 -3.00
CA GLU A 71 -5.37 -1.42 -1.94
C GLU A 71 -6.00 -2.68 -2.52
N THR A 72 -6.03 -3.73 -1.72
CA THR A 72 -6.52 -5.07 -2.07
C THR A 72 -5.75 -5.73 -3.22
N ASP A 73 -6.12 -6.96 -3.58
CA ASP A 73 -5.61 -7.70 -4.74
C ASP A 73 -6.08 -7.11 -6.10
N GLN A 74 -6.94 -6.09 -6.07
CA GLN A 74 -7.41 -5.36 -7.23
C GLN A 74 -6.63 -4.07 -7.50
N PHE A 75 -5.65 -3.69 -6.64
CA PHE A 75 -4.79 -2.52 -6.79
C PHE A 75 -5.54 -1.19 -6.90
N TYR A 76 -6.57 -1.00 -6.08
CA TYR A 76 -7.35 0.23 -6.07
C TYR A 76 -6.57 1.43 -5.55
N ILE A 77 -6.65 2.55 -6.26
CA ILE A 77 -6.05 3.83 -5.88
C ILE A 77 -7.09 4.96 -5.96
N PRO A 78 -6.96 6.03 -5.16
CA PRO A 78 -7.84 7.19 -5.26
C PRO A 78 -7.71 7.92 -6.62
N LYS A 79 -8.78 8.62 -7.01
CA LYS A 79 -8.74 9.59 -8.12
C LYS A 79 -7.70 10.67 -7.86
N ASN A 80 -7.10 11.16 -8.94
CA ASN A 80 -6.11 12.24 -8.93
C ASN A 80 -4.88 11.97 -8.04
N GLN A 81 -4.59 10.71 -7.76
CA GLN A 81 -3.41 10.28 -7.04
C GLN A 81 -2.20 10.35 -7.95
N GLN A 82 -1.13 11.03 -7.51
CA GLN A 82 0.16 10.97 -8.20
C GLN A 82 0.74 9.56 -8.07
N LEU A 83 1.27 9.05 -9.18
CA LEU A 83 1.95 7.75 -9.24
C LEU A 83 3.45 7.96 -9.32
N GLN A 84 4.19 7.10 -8.63
CA GLN A 84 5.63 6.95 -8.76
C GLN A 84 5.92 5.57 -9.32
N TYR A 85 6.69 5.51 -10.40
CA TYR A 85 7.20 4.26 -10.94
C TYR A 85 8.69 4.09 -10.62
N VAL A 86 9.05 2.86 -10.29
CA VAL A 86 10.43 2.40 -10.12
C VAL A 86 10.67 1.31 -11.14
N ILE A 87 11.65 1.48 -12.00
CA ILE A 87 12.09 0.48 -12.98
C ILE A 87 13.47 0.02 -12.56
N ARG A 88 13.64 -1.28 -12.39
CA ARG A 88 14.92 -1.93 -12.06
C ARG A 88 15.37 -2.78 -13.24
N PHE A 89 16.66 -2.85 -13.43
CA PHE A 89 17.25 -3.67 -14.47
C PHE A 89 18.57 -4.29 -14.00
N GLN A 90 18.88 -5.46 -14.53
CA GLN A 90 20.13 -6.15 -14.29
C GLN A 90 20.69 -6.71 -15.59
N ASN A 91 21.98 -6.55 -15.80
CA ASN A 91 22.67 -7.21 -16.87
C ASN A 91 22.94 -8.68 -16.50
N THR A 92 22.07 -9.56 -16.98
CA THR A 92 22.19 -11.02 -16.85
C THR A 92 22.86 -11.68 -18.06
N GLY A 93 23.44 -10.87 -18.95
CA GLY A 93 24.20 -11.34 -20.11
C GLY A 93 25.54 -11.98 -19.72
N THR A 94 26.43 -12.06 -20.70
CA THR A 94 27.76 -12.69 -20.53
C THR A 94 28.90 -11.68 -20.70
N ASP A 95 28.60 -10.41 -20.89
CA ASP A 95 29.57 -9.33 -21.09
C ASP A 95 29.05 -8.03 -20.53
N THR A 96 29.93 -7.05 -20.36
CA THR A 96 29.59 -5.69 -19.90
C THR A 96 28.69 -4.98 -20.89
N ALA A 97 27.55 -4.45 -20.44
CA ALA A 97 26.70 -3.58 -21.25
C ALA A 97 27.24 -2.13 -21.21
N PHE A 98 27.44 -1.54 -22.36
CA PHE A 98 27.98 -0.18 -22.51
C PHE A 98 26.88 0.88 -22.48
N THR A 99 25.69 0.52 -22.96
CA THR A 99 24.54 1.42 -23.01
C THR A 99 23.29 0.65 -22.57
N VAL A 100 22.51 1.25 -21.69
CA VAL A 100 21.17 0.76 -21.34
C VAL A 100 20.15 1.81 -21.75
N VAL A 101 19.10 1.41 -22.44
CA VAL A 101 17.98 2.27 -22.81
C VAL A 101 16.72 1.71 -22.20
N VAL A 102 16.00 2.52 -21.43
CA VAL A 102 14.69 2.18 -20.88
C VAL A 102 13.64 3.01 -21.60
N ARG A 103 12.66 2.34 -22.20
CA ARG A 103 11.51 2.96 -22.87
C ARG A 103 10.23 2.57 -22.16
N ASP A 104 9.41 3.57 -21.94
CA ASP A 104 8.13 3.43 -21.27
C ASP A 104 7.07 4.16 -22.10
N THR A 105 6.04 3.45 -22.52
CA THR A 105 4.92 4.05 -23.26
C THR A 105 3.76 4.24 -22.31
N LEU A 106 3.56 5.47 -21.86
CA LEU A 106 2.53 5.79 -20.86
C LEU A 106 1.12 5.49 -21.33
N ASP A 107 0.33 4.91 -20.43
CA ASP A 107 -1.11 4.74 -20.58
C ASP A 107 -1.81 6.09 -20.88
N LEU A 108 -2.93 6.03 -21.62
CA LEU A 108 -3.71 7.21 -21.99
C LEU A 108 -4.29 7.94 -20.78
N ASP A 109 -4.49 7.25 -19.68
CA ASP A 109 -5.05 7.76 -18.44
C ASP A 109 -4.00 8.40 -17.50
N LEU A 110 -2.74 8.51 -17.96
CA LEU A 110 -1.68 9.26 -17.30
C LEU A 110 -1.42 10.59 -18.02
N ASP A 111 -1.19 11.66 -17.28
CA ASP A 111 -0.87 12.98 -17.86
C ASP A 111 0.62 13.07 -18.23
N ILE A 112 0.92 12.95 -19.51
CA ILE A 112 2.29 13.03 -20.03
C ILE A 112 3.00 14.34 -19.69
N PHE A 113 2.28 15.44 -19.50
CA PHE A 113 2.86 16.75 -19.18
C PHE A 113 3.23 16.87 -17.70
N SER A 114 2.77 15.95 -16.86
CA SER A 114 3.09 15.90 -15.44
C SER A 114 4.34 15.07 -15.13
N VAL A 115 4.95 14.44 -16.12
CA VAL A 115 6.11 13.56 -15.92
C VAL A 115 7.29 14.32 -15.34
N VAL A 116 7.79 13.84 -14.21
CA VAL A 116 8.99 14.33 -13.56
C VAL A 116 9.94 13.16 -13.33
N SER A 117 11.10 13.18 -14.00
CA SER A 117 12.15 12.19 -13.75
C SER A 117 12.69 12.32 -12.33
N GLY A 118 12.83 11.18 -11.65
CA GLY A 118 13.29 11.09 -10.28
C GLY A 118 14.77 10.69 -10.17
N VAL A 119 15.07 9.92 -9.13
CA VAL A 119 16.42 9.42 -8.87
C VAL A 119 16.74 8.19 -9.72
N SER A 120 18.03 7.99 -9.98
CA SER A 120 18.53 6.81 -10.67
C SER A 120 19.88 6.37 -10.09
N SER A 121 20.26 5.12 -10.38
CA SER A 121 21.56 4.56 -9.99
C SER A 121 22.75 5.13 -10.78
N HIS A 122 22.50 5.57 -12.02
CA HIS A 122 23.51 6.07 -12.96
C HIS A 122 23.00 7.33 -13.65
N SER A 123 23.89 8.11 -14.20
CA SER A 123 23.54 9.29 -15.01
C SER A 123 22.86 8.86 -16.32
N TYR A 124 21.86 9.61 -16.75
CA TYR A 124 21.09 9.33 -17.96
C TYR A 124 20.79 10.61 -18.76
N GLU A 125 20.46 10.41 -20.02
CA GLU A 125 19.76 11.39 -20.83
C GLU A 125 18.28 11.04 -20.89
N PHE A 126 17.42 12.05 -20.69
CA PHE A 126 15.97 11.84 -20.78
C PHE A 126 15.39 12.50 -22.03
N LYS A 127 14.53 11.78 -22.72
CA LYS A 127 13.79 12.27 -23.90
C LYS A 127 12.33 11.83 -23.81
N MET A 128 11.48 12.69 -24.32
CA MET A 128 10.06 12.42 -24.51
C MET A 128 9.75 12.61 -25.99
N TYR A 129 9.16 11.61 -26.65
CA TYR A 129 8.87 11.70 -28.08
C TYR A 129 7.66 10.84 -28.48
N GLY A 130 7.24 11.00 -29.73
CA GLY A 130 6.07 10.30 -30.23
C GLY A 130 4.81 10.63 -29.44
N PRO A 131 3.82 9.76 -29.46
CA PRO A 131 2.56 10.07 -28.79
C PRO A 131 2.66 10.01 -27.26
N ARG A 132 3.55 9.22 -26.67
CA ARG A 132 3.60 9.07 -25.19
C ARG A 132 4.84 8.30 -24.72
N VAL A 133 5.93 8.29 -25.48
CA VAL A 133 7.12 7.51 -25.15
C VAL A 133 8.07 8.31 -24.29
N LEU A 134 8.42 7.78 -23.13
CA LEU A 134 9.51 8.24 -22.26
C LEU A 134 10.73 7.37 -22.55
N GLU A 135 11.90 7.97 -22.70
CA GLU A 135 13.14 7.25 -22.92
C GLU A 135 14.23 7.79 -22.03
N TRP A 136 14.86 6.90 -21.27
CA TRP A 136 16.06 7.17 -20.48
C TRP A 136 17.22 6.38 -21.10
N THR A 137 18.27 7.09 -21.49
CA THR A 137 19.46 6.50 -22.10
C THR A 137 20.65 6.66 -21.15
N PHE A 138 21.19 5.56 -20.69
CA PHE A 138 22.37 5.46 -19.86
C PHE A 138 23.57 5.19 -20.77
N ASN A 139 24.22 6.25 -21.24
CA ASN A 139 25.43 6.16 -22.07
C ASN A 139 26.64 5.86 -21.18
N ASP A 140 27.57 5.06 -21.69
CA ASP A 140 28.81 4.69 -21.00
C ASP A 140 28.59 4.17 -19.57
N ILE A 141 27.52 3.38 -19.37
CA ILE A 141 27.14 2.86 -18.05
C ILE A 141 28.12 1.79 -17.54
N TYR A 142 28.79 1.06 -18.45
CA TYR A 142 29.72 -0.03 -18.13
C TYR A 142 29.18 -1.02 -17.11
N LEU A 143 27.94 -1.43 -17.30
CA LEU A 143 27.24 -2.32 -16.39
C LEU A 143 27.76 -3.74 -16.54
N PRO A 144 28.53 -4.30 -15.56
CA PRO A 144 29.09 -5.64 -15.67
C PRO A 144 27.98 -6.69 -15.72
N ASP A 145 28.30 -7.87 -16.19
CA ASP A 145 27.38 -9.00 -16.11
C ASP A 145 27.26 -9.53 -14.66
N SER A 146 26.13 -10.17 -14.36
CA SER A 146 25.81 -10.64 -13.01
C SER A 146 26.72 -11.77 -12.51
N ALA A 147 27.38 -12.53 -13.40
CA ALA A 147 28.33 -13.54 -13.02
C ALA A 147 29.67 -12.93 -12.60
N ALA A 148 30.09 -11.85 -13.26
CA ALA A 148 31.31 -11.12 -12.93
C ALA A 148 31.14 -10.25 -11.66
N ASN A 149 30.01 -9.55 -11.54
CA ASN A 149 29.73 -8.69 -10.39
C ASN A 149 28.22 -8.58 -10.13
N GLN A 150 27.68 -9.45 -9.29
CA GLN A 150 26.24 -9.50 -8.95
C GLN A 150 25.68 -8.16 -8.43
N ILE A 151 26.42 -7.44 -7.61
CA ILE A 151 25.98 -6.18 -7.03
C ILE A 151 26.04 -5.05 -8.08
N GLY A 152 27.17 -4.96 -8.77
CA GLY A 152 27.41 -3.90 -9.75
C GLY A 152 26.62 -4.07 -11.05
N SER A 153 26.02 -5.24 -11.31
CA SER A 153 25.24 -5.50 -12.53
C SER A 153 23.84 -4.89 -12.53
N ASN A 154 23.44 -4.21 -11.43
CA ASN A 154 22.10 -3.69 -11.24
C ASN A 154 22.03 -2.19 -11.48
N GLY A 155 20.90 -1.75 -12.03
CA GLY A 155 20.55 -0.36 -12.15
C GLY A 155 19.07 -0.12 -11.88
N PHE A 156 18.73 1.14 -11.61
CA PHE A 156 17.33 1.56 -11.46
C PHE A 156 17.14 3.01 -11.88
N LEU A 157 15.90 3.35 -12.16
CA LEU A 157 15.42 4.72 -12.30
C LEU A 157 14.03 4.86 -11.68
N THR A 158 13.67 6.09 -11.35
CA THR A 158 12.33 6.43 -10.87
C THR A 158 11.78 7.62 -11.64
N TYR A 159 10.45 7.70 -11.74
CA TYR A 159 9.76 8.90 -12.21
C TYR A 159 8.39 9.02 -11.57
N HIS A 160 7.83 10.22 -11.59
CA HIS A 160 6.49 10.53 -11.12
C HIS A 160 5.63 10.98 -12.28
N VAL A 161 4.35 10.67 -12.21
CA VAL A 161 3.35 11.08 -13.18
C VAL A 161 1.98 11.23 -12.51
N GLU A 162 1.18 12.19 -12.93
CA GLU A 162 -0.18 12.33 -12.45
C GLU A 162 -1.15 11.54 -13.34
N GLN A 163 -2.28 11.16 -12.77
CA GLN A 163 -3.42 10.67 -13.53
C GLN A 163 -4.01 11.80 -14.38
N VAL A 164 -4.63 11.46 -15.50
CA VAL A 164 -5.58 12.37 -16.11
C VAL A 164 -6.69 12.68 -15.08
N ARG A 165 -7.10 13.95 -15.01
CA ARG A 165 -8.03 14.39 -13.98
C ARG A 165 -9.40 13.74 -14.13
N ASP A 166 -9.99 13.44 -12.98
CA ASP A 166 -11.37 13.00 -12.83
C ASP A 166 -11.72 11.72 -13.61
N LEU A 167 -10.77 10.78 -13.68
CA LEU A 167 -11.03 9.46 -14.25
C LEU A 167 -12.23 8.80 -13.57
N GLU A 168 -13.03 8.07 -14.35
CA GLU A 168 -14.17 7.34 -13.81
C GLU A 168 -13.73 6.16 -12.93
N PRO A 169 -14.49 5.82 -11.88
CA PRO A 169 -14.23 4.63 -11.08
C PRO A 169 -14.23 3.36 -11.94
N GLY A 170 -13.27 2.47 -11.68
CA GLY A 170 -13.09 1.24 -12.43
C GLY A 170 -12.17 1.36 -13.64
N VAL A 171 -11.72 2.56 -14.01
CA VAL A 171 -10.68 2.74 -15.03
C VAL A 171 -9.41 2.03 -14.55
N GLU A 172 -8.81 1.26 -15.45
CA GLU A 172 -7.58 0.52 -15.22
C GLU A 172 -6.41 1.21 -15.94
N ILE A 173 -5.43 1.65 -15.19
CA ILE A 173 -4.17 2.21 -15.67
C ILE A 173 -3.14 1.09 -15.68
N THR A 174 -2.63 0.74 -16.84
CA THR A 174 -1.59 -0.26 -16.99
C THR A 174 -0.29 0.37 -17.46
N ASN A 175 0.84 -0.15 -17.00
CA ASN A 175 2.13 0.37 -17.46
C ASN A 175 3.23 -0.67 -17.33
N ASP A 176 4.05 -0.80 -18.40
CA ASP A 176 5.27 -1.60 -18.42
C ASP A 176 6.41 -0.78 -19.05
N ALA A 177 7.57 -1.38 -19.17
CA ALA A 177 8.73 -0.75 -19.81
C ALA A 177 9.59 -1.77 -20.54
N ASP A 178 10.20 -1.33 -21.63
CA ASP A 178 11.17 -2.09 -22.41
C ASP A 178 12.59 -1.65 -22.05
N ILE A 179 13.44 -2.61 -21.71
CA ILE A 179 14.85 -2.40 -21.34
C ILE A 179 15.75 -2.99 -22.42
N TYR A 180 16.58 -2.16 -23.00
CA TYR A 180 17.53 -2.53 -24.05
C TYR A 180 18.95 -2.48 -23.48
N PHE A 181 19.67 -3.56 -23.56
CA PHE A 181 21.09 -3.64 -23.27
C PHE A 181 21.87 -3.61 -24.59
N ASP A 182 22.59 -2.53 -24.85
CA ASP A 182 23.30 -2.27 -26.11
C ASP A 182 22.39 -2.39 -27.34
N LYS A 183 22.66 -3.35 -28.22
CA LYS A 183 21.91 -3.59 -29.46
C LYS A 183 20.99 -4.82 -29.37
N ASN A 184 20.81 -5.38 -28.17
CA ASN A 184 19.99 -6.55 -27.99
C ASN A 184 18.48 -6.22 -28.12
N LEU A 185 17.67 -7.26 -28.29
CA LEU A 185 16.23 -7.14 -28.21
C LEU A 185 15.83 -6.70 -26.81
N PRO A 186 14.73 -5.97 -26.66
CA PRO A 186 14.29 -5.51 -25.34
C PRO A 186 13.87 -6.66 -24.45
N ILE A 187 14.06 -6.44 -23.17
CA ILE A 187 13.43 -7.21 -22.11
C ILE A 187 12.29 -6.33 -21.57
N THR A 188 11.05 -6.80 -21.71
CA THR A 188 9.88 -6.11 -21.21
C THR A 188 9.67 -6.47 -19.73
N THR A 189 9.46 -5.49 -18.88
CA THR A 189 9.15 -5.69 -17.45
C THR A 189 7.77 -6.33 -17.26
N ASN A 190 7.44 -6.68 -16.03
CA ASN A 190 6.06 -6.92 -15.65
C ASN A 190 5.20 -5.67 -15.89
N THR A 191 3.91 -5.87 -16.15
CA THR A 191 2.92 -4.80 -16.23
C THR A 191 2.43 -4.45 -14.81
N THR A 192 2.49 -3.17 -14.43
CA THR A 192 1.84 -2.65 -13.24
C THR A 192 0.38 -2.34 -13.53
N ILE A 193 -0.48 -2.51 -12.55
CA ILE A 193 -1.93 -2.28 -12.68
C ILE A 193 -2.36 -1.39 -11.52
N HIS A 194 -3.15 -0.34 -11.83
CA HIS A 194 -3.85 0.47 -10.85
C HIS A 194 -5.29 0.66 -11.31
N ARG A 195 -6.25 0.53 -10.40
CA ARG A 195 -7.67 0.75 -10.68
C ARG A 195 -8.17 1.97 -9.93
N ILE A 196 -8.87 2.84 -10.64
CA ILE A 196 -9.43 4.04 -10.03
C ILE A 196 -10.61 3.66 -9.14
N PHE A 197 -10.57 4.15 -7.92
CA PHE A 197 -11.65 4.00 -6.95
C PHE A 197 -12.16 5.36 -6.49
N GLU A 198 -13.47 5.49 -6.41
CA GLU A 198 -14.13 6.64 -5.81
C GLU A 198 -14.75 6.22 -4.49
N GLY A 199 -14.16 6.66 -3.39
CA GLY A 199 -14.62 6.34 -2.06
C GLY A 199 -13.48 6.35 -1.06
N PHE A 200 -13.81 6.15 0.20
CA PHE A 200 -12.83 5.96 1.25
C PHE A 200 -12.39 4.49 1.25
N LEU A 201 -11.22 4.20 0.72
CA LEU A 201 -10.55 2.92 0.96
C LEU A 201 -10.11 2.93 2.43
N GLY A 202 -11.01 2.50 3.29
CA GLY A 202 -10.71 2.43 4.72
C GLY A 202 -9.62 1.40 4.96
N MET A 203 -8.65 1.72 5.80
CA MET A 203 -7.60 0.84 6.31
C MET A 203 -8.13 -0.34 7.14
N LEU A 204 -9.32 -0.81 6.87
CA LEU A 204 -9.86 -2.02 7.44
C LEU A 204 -9.97 -3.00 6.28
N GLY A 205 -9.15 -4.03 6.27
CA GLY A 205 -9.25 -5.18 5.36
C GLY A 205 -10.60 -5.89 5.48
N ILE A 206 -11.65 -5.18 5.13
CA ILE A 206 -12.99 -5.69 4.98
C ILE A 206 -13.22 -5.69 3.48
N GLU A 207 -13.12 -6.87 2.87
CA GLU A 207 -13.78 -7.16 1.61
C GLU A 207 -15.17 -6.54 1.66
N ASN A 208 -15.64 -6.00 0.52
CA ASN A 208 -16.99 -5.41 0.38
C ASN A 208 -18.04 -6.34 1.01
N LEU A 209 -18.19 -6.27 2.29
CA LEU A 209 -19.43 -6.63 2.93
C LEU A 209 -20.37 -5.50 2.54
N GLU A 210 -21.25 -5.71 1.57
CA GLU A 210 -22.51 -4.99 1.55
C GLU A 210 -23.08 -5.20 2.95
N ILE A 211 -22.85 -4.23 3.82
CA ILE A 211 -23.48 -4.26 5.14
C ILE A 211 -24.94 -4.02 4.83
N GLU A 212 -25.68 -5.12 4.64
CA GLU A 212 -27.11 -5.07 4.62
C GLU A 212 -27.54 -4.47 5.95
N GLY A 213 -28.04 -3.27 5.93
CA GLY A 213 -28.47 -2.58 7.15
C GLY A 213 -29.23 -1.32 6.84
N LYS A 214 -30.06 -0.93 7.81
CA LYS A 214 -30.83 0.31 7.75
C LYS A 214 -29.88 1.50 7.93
N ASP A 215 -30.15 2.57 7.20
CA ASP A 215 -29.40 3.82 7.34
C ASP A 215 -29.87 4.59 8.59
N LEU A 216 -28.92 5.26 9.24
CA LEU A 216 -29.16 6.19 10.33
C LEU A 216 -28.91 7.60 9.87
N MET A 217 -29.82 8.52 10.16
CA MET A 217 -29.56 9.95 10.01
C MET A 217 -28.91 10.50 11.28
N VAL A 218 -27.72 11.07 11.12
CA VAL A 218 -26.97 11.70 12.21
C VAL A 218 -26.72 13.16 11.87
N TYR A 219 -27.32 14.06 12.61
CA TYR A 219 -27.20 15.49 12.36
C TYR A 219 -27.19 16.34 13.66
N PRO A 220 -26.57 17.53 13.65
CA PRO A 220 -25.70 18.03 12.58
C PRO A 220 -24.39 17.21 12.49
N ASN A 221 -23.91 17.06 11.27
CA ASN A 221 -22.61 16.42 11.02
C ASN A 221 -21.92 17.19 9.86
N PRO A 222 -20.86 17.95 10.10
CA PRO A 222 -20.10 18.10 11.37
C PRO A 222 -20.88 18.72 12.54
N THR A 223 -20.39 18.47 13.76
CA THR A 223 -20.98 18.98 15.01
C THR A 223 -19.93 19.53 15.96
N SER A 224 -20.34 20.47 16.83
CA SER A 224 -19.47 20.98 17.89
C SER A 224 -19.79 20.40 19.28
N GLN A 225 -21.04 20.06 19.57
CA GLN A 225 -21.44 19.67 20.93
C GLN A 225 -22.45 18.55 21.02
N MET A 226 -23.46 18.53 20.17
CA MET A 226 -24.57 17.59 20.22
C MET A 226 -24.92 17.08 18.85
N ILE A 227 -25.40 15.85 18.79
CA ILE A 227 -26.00 15.24 17.60
C ILE A 227 -27.37 14.67 17.93
N THR A 228 -28.18 14.57 16.90
CA THR A 228 -29.41 13.78 16.92
C THR A 228 -29.21 12.54 16.04
N ILE A 229 -29.47 11.38 16.59
CA ILE A 229 -29.53 10.12 15.83
C ILE A 229 -30.98 9.81 15.57
N GLN A 230 -31.36 9.74 14.30
CA GLN A 230 -32.75 9.51 13.86
C GLN A 230 -32.82 8.29 12.92
N SER A 231 -33.91 7.57 12.98
CA SER A 231 -34.22 6.45 12.08
C SER A 231 -35.69 6.47 11.65
N GLU A 232 -36.00 5.77 10.56
CA GLU A 232 -37.38 5.61 10.06
C GLU A 232 -38.24 4.74 10.99
N ASP A 233 -37.63 3.77 11.65
CA ASP A 233 -38.27 2.90 12.64
C ASP A 233 -37.80 3.23 14.05
N PRO A 234 -38.63 3.01 15.10
CA PRO A 234 -38.18 3.24 16.46
C PRO A 234 -37.10 2.24 16.87
N ILE A 235 -36.00 2.77 17.41
CA ILE A 235 -34.85 1.99 17.87
C ILE A 235 -34.78 2.02 19.37
N PHE A 236 -34.55 0.84 19.97
CA PHE A 236 -34.32 0.66 21.42
C PHE A 236 -33.04 -0.14 21.66
N ASN A 237 -31.99 0.16 20.90
CA ASN A 237 -30.74 -0.57 20.90
C ASN A 237 -29.61 0.27 21.49
N ASP A 238 -28.59 -0.39 21.99
CA ASP A 238 -27.37 0.26 22.40
C ASP A 238 -26.55 0.73 21.21
N PHE A 239 -25.83 1.83 21.36
CA PHE A 239 -24.87 2.33 20.39
C PHE A 239 -23.53 2.63 21.04
N GLN A 240 -22.50 2.60 20.24
CA GLN A 240 -21.12 2.96 20.62
C GLN A 240 -20.53 3.94 19.60
N ILE A 241 -19.68 4.83 20.12
CA ILE A 241 -18.88 5.72 19.28
C ILE A 241 -17.42 5.28 19.41
N TYR A 242 -16.78 5.08 18.29
CA TYR A 242 -15.39 4.68 18.19
C TYR A 242 -14.52 5.81 17.62
N ASP A 243 -13.31 5.94 18.14
CA ASP A 243 -12.30 6.83 17.55
C ASP A 243 -11.60 6.18 16.35
N GLN A 244 -10.67 6.91 15.72
CA GLN A 244 -9.93 6.43 14.54
C GLN A 244 -9.04 5.21 14.83
N LEU A 245 -8.76 4.91 16.10
CA LEU A 245 -8.00 3.73 16.52
C LEU A 245 -8.90 2.55 16.89
N GLY A 246 -10.22 2.66 16.65
CA GLY A 246 -11.20 1.61 17.00
C GLY A 246 -11.51 1.50 18.49
N ARG A 247 -11.08 2.46 19.31
CA ARG A 247 -11.39 2.46 20.75
C ARG A 247 -12.78 3.02 20.97
N SER A 248 -13.60 2.33 21.77
CA SER A 248 -14.92 2.83 22.21
C SER A 248 -14.73 4.01 23.16
N VAL A 249 -15.14 5.21 22.73
CA VAL A 249 -15.00 6.46 23.46
C VAL A 249 -16.32 6.93 24.10
N TYR A 250 -17.45 6.37 23.66
CA TYR A 250 -18.76 6.63 24.22
C TYR A 250 -19.70 5.44 24.02
N ARG A 251 -20.61 5.23 24.97
CA ARG A 251 -21.70 4.23 24.89
C ARG A 251 -22.99 4.88 25.36
N GLY A 252 -24.07 4.56 24.70
CA GLY A 252 -25.40 5.03 25.02
C GLY A 252 -26.48 4.10 24.48
N ALA A 253 -27.72 4.40 24.80
CA ALA A 253 -28.88 3.68 24.31
C ALA A 253 -29.76 4.64 23.49
N LEU A 254 -30.29 4.15 22.37
CA LEU A 254 -31.29 4.82 21.55
C LEU A 254 -32.69 4.51 22.08
N SER A 255 -33.58 5.51 22.08
CA SER A 255 -34.95 5.32 22.51
C SER A 255 -35.93 6.03 21.58
N GLY A 256 -36.66 5.20 20.79
CA GLY A 256 -37.66 5.70 19.86
C GLY A 256 -37.10 6.11 18.50
N PHE A 257 -37.72 7.08 17.85
CA PHE A 257 -37.37 7.53 16.49
C PHE A 257 -36.17 8.47 16.46
N SER A 258 -35.87 9.11 17.58
CA SER A 258 -34.83 10.16 17.66
C SER A 258 -34.24 10.18 19.08
N THR A 259 -32.90 10.27 19.15
CA THR A 259 -32.15 10.37 20.41
C THR A 259 -31.10 11.46 20.30
N GLU A 260 -31.09 12.40 21.25
CA GLU A 260 -30.04 13.41 21.35
C GLU A 260 -28.85 12.90 22.15
N VAL A 261 -27.66 13.13 21.66
CA VAL A 261 -26.40 12.67 22.26
C VAL A 261 -25.44 13.83 22.42
N SER A 262 -24.98 14.06 23.66
CA SER A 262 -23.95 15.07 23.94
C SER A 262 -22.56 14.52 23.70
N LEU A 263 -21.78 15.25 22.93
CA LEU A 263 -20.40 14.92 22.56
C LEU A 263 -19.37 15.87 23.18
N GLN A 264 -19.76 16.67 24.19
CA GLN A 264 -18.89 17.70 24.80
C GLN A 264 -17.59 17.11 25.35
N HIS A 265 -17.60 15.86 25.77
CA HIS A 265 -16.44 15.15 26.33
C HIS A 265 -15.49 14.60 25.26
N LEU A 266 -15.90 14.59 23.97
CA LEU A 266 -15.04 14.12 22.89
C LEU A 266 -14.18 15.26 22.34
N SER A 267 -12.96 14.94 21.96
CA SER A 267 -12.05 15.86 21.28
C SER A 267 -12.50 16.10 19.84
N LYS A 268 -11.98 17.15 19.18
CA LYS A 268 -12.15 17.35 17.75
C LYS A 268 -11.57 16.18 16.97
N GLY A 269 -12.29 15.70 15.96
CA GLY A 269 -11.84 14.55 15.16
C GLY A 269 -12.96 13.81 14.45
N SER A 270 -12.61 12.73 13.78
CA SER A 270 -13.55 11.82 13.11
C SER A 270 -13.82 10.60 13.99
N TYR A 271 -15.07 10.17 14.00
CA TYR A 271 -15.57 9.06 14.81
C TYR A 271 -16.50 8.19 13.98
N ILE A 272 -16.77 6.99 14.45
CA ILE A 272 -17.76 6.07 13.87
C ILE A 272 -18.81 5.77 14.93
N ILE A 273 -20.07 5.92 14.56
CA ILE A 273 -21.21 5.50 15.38
C ILE A 273 -21.65 4.12 14.90
N GLN A 274 -21.70 3.17 15.80
CA GLN A 274 -22.19 1.82 15.56
C GLN A 274 -23.37 1.52 16.48
N VAL A 275 -24.53 1.20 15.92
CA VAL A 275 -25.71 0.73 16.65
C VAL A 275 -25.74 -0.79 16.63
N THR A 276 -26.07 -1.40 17.74
CA THR A 276 -26.24 -2.86 17.82
C THR A 276 -27.42 -3.30 16.93
N GLY A 277 -27.23 -4.32 16.10
CA GLY A 277 -28.27 -4.83 15.18
C GLY A 277 -27.95 -4.55 13.72
N THR A 278 -28.99 -4.41 12.90
CA THR A 278 -28.90 -4.30 11.43
C THR A 278 -28.74 -2.87 10.91
N TYR A 279 -27.99 -2.00 11.62
CA TYR A 279 -27.76 -0.63 11.22
C TYR A 279 -26.33 -0.46 10.68
N LYS A 280 -26.21 0.33 9.60
CA LYS A 280 -24.90 0.64 9.03
C LYS A 280 -24.10 1.57 9.94
N PRO A 281 -22.78 1.34 10.09
CA PRO A 281 -21.91 2.30 10.77
C PRO A 281 -21.99 3.68 10.10
N THR A 282 -22.11 4.73 10.91
CA THR A 282 -22.23 6.09 10.39
C THR A 282 -21.03 6.93 10.84
N LYS A 283 -20.39 7.62 9.89
CA LYS A 283 -19.29 8.56 10.18
C LYS A 283 -19.82 9.82 10.86
N LEU A 284 -19.09 10.27 11.88
CA LEU A 284 -19.34 11.50 12.62
C LEU A 284 -18.07 12.36 12.62
N VAL A 285 -18.22 13.64 12.36
CA VAL A 285 -17.14 14.63 12.43
C VAL A 285 -17.46 15.63 13.54
N LYS A 286 -16.51 15.80 14.49
CA LYS A 286 -16.60 16.79 15.57
C LYS A 286 -15.59 17.91 15.33
N ASP A 287 -16.10 19.14 15.27
CA ASP A 287 -15.32 20.39 15.12
C ASP A 287 -14.82 20.96 16.45
#